data_56a26bb338b427ae37132adb5ed60c6f
#
_entry.id   56a26bb338b427ae37132adb5ed60c6f
#
_cell.length_a   1.000
_cell.length_b   1.000
_cell.length_c   1.000
_cell.angle_alpha   90.00
_cell.angle_beta   90.00
_cell.angle_gamma   90.00
#
_symmetry.space_group_name_H-M   'P 1'
#
loop_
_entity.id
_entity.type
_entity.pdbx_description
1 polymer ?
#
loop_
_entity_poly.entity_id
_entity_poly.type
_entity_poly.pdbx_seq_one_letter_code
_entity_poly.pdbx_strand_id
1 'polypeptide(L)'
;MLIYYAHSKLIYNTEREKKELSIIQDSFKNANIINPNGWIYDCGKERDIMEQCFIFVKQSDIIVFSTIEDGFIGKGVYSEIQRAFWYDKYVYYLFEGKLHKFDDFSNINIYERGWDWKKFAKVNV
;
A
#
# COMPACT_ATOMS: atom_id res chain seq x y z
N MET A 1 10.79 -1.51 14.47
CA MET A 1 9.71 -2.02 13.60
C MET A 1 9.67 -1.21 12.32
N LEU A 2 9.62 -1.87 11.19
CA LEU A 2 9.60 -1.25 9.88
C LEU A 2 8.22 -1.46 9.23
N ILE A 3 7.59 -0.36 8.79
CA ILE A 3 6.26 -0.38 8.19
C ILE A 3 6.34 0.18 6.78
N TYR A 4 5.82 -0.56 5.81
CA TYR A 4 5.69 -0.11 4.43
C TYR A 4 4.28 0.43 4.18
N TYR A 5 4.20 1.67 3.69
CA TYR A 5 2.93 2.33 3.39
C TYR A 5 2.65 2.23 1.88
N ALA A 6 1.80 1.27 1.53
CA ALA A 6 1.42 1.00 0.14
C ALA A 6 0.21 1.84 -0.24
N HIS A 7 0.39 2.77 -1.18
CA HIS A 7 -0.70 3.64 -1.62
C HIS A 7 -0.49 4.13 -3.06
N SER A 8 -1.58 4.57 -3.66
CA SER A 8 -1.57 5.06 -5.04
C SER A 8 -0.82 6.39 -5.16
N LYS A 9 -0.14 6.59 -6.28
CA LYS A 9 0.46 7.87 -6.65
C LYS A 9 -0.55 9.01 -6.65
N LEU A 10 -1.84 8.70 -6.85
CA LEU A 10 -2.91 9.70 -6.83
C LEU A 10 -3.10 10.35 -5.46
N ILE A 11 -2.60 9.70 -4.40
CA ILE A 11 -2.68 10.21 -3.03
C ILE A 11 -1.42 11.01 -2.65
N TYR A 12 -0.34 10.88 -3.42
CA TYR A 12 0.93 11.54 -3.12
C TYR A 12 0.77 13.07 -2.99
N ASN A 13 1.39 13.62 -1.97
CA ASN A 13 1.43 15.08 -1.69
C ASN A 13 0.05 15.69 -1.44
N THR A 14 -0.92 14.90 -0.99
CA THR A 14 -2.25 15.35 -0.60
C THR A 14 -2.38 15.43 0.92
N GLU A 15 -3.41 16.14 1.39
CA GLU A 15 -3.74 16.15 2.81
C GLU A 15 -4.09 14.76 3.32
N ARG A 16 -4.67 13.93 2.46
CA ARG A 16 -4.98 12.54 2.79
C ARG A 16 -3.72 11.74 3.12
N GLU A 17 -2.65 11.89 2.33
CA GLU A 17 -1.37 11.23 2.60
C GLU A 17 -0.82 11.63 3.96
N LYS A 18 -0.84 12.92 4.29
CA LYS A 18 -0.38 13.42 5.59
C LYS A 18 -1.17 12.83 6.74
N LYS A 19 -2.49 12.77 6.62
CA LYS A 19 -3.36 12.20 7.63
C LYS A 19 -3.10 10.71 7.82
N GLU A 20 -2.95 9.98 6.73
CA GLU A 20 -2.68 8.54 6.76
C GLU A 20 -1.33 8.24 7.42
N LEU A 21 -0.30 9.00 7.09
CA LEU A 21 1.00 8.87 7.74
C LEU A 21 0.92 9.13 9.26
N SER A 22 0.15 10.13 9.68
CA SER A 22 -0.07 10.41 11.09
C SER A 22 -0.79 9.27 11.81
N ILE A 23 -1.80 8.69 11.17
CA ILE A 23 -2.54 7.55 11.73
C ILE A 23 -1.61 6.34 11.92
N ILE A 24 -0.78 6.05 10.93
CA ILE A 24 0.18 4.94 11.02
C ILE A 24 1.17 5.20 12.14
N GLN A 25 1.73 6.41 12.21
CA GLN A 25 2.71 6.76 13.24
C GLN A 25 2.12 6.69 14.64
N ASP A 26 0.89 7.16 14.82
CA ASP A 26 0.20 7.13 16.12
C ASP A 26 -0.18 5.71 16.54
N SER A 27 -0.47 4.85 15.58
CA SER A 27 -0.88 3.47 15.83
C SER A 27 0.30 2.55 16.15
N PHE A 28 1.46 2.84 15.61
CA PHE A 28 2.68 2.04 15.79
C PHE A 28 3.81 2.94 16.28
N LYS A 29 3.83 3.19 17.57
CA LYS A 29 4.84 4.06 18.19
C LYS A 29 6.25 3.49 17.99
N ASN A 30 7.19 4.37 17.75
CA ASN A 30 8.60 4.04 17.51
C ASN A 30 8.84 3.23 16.22
N ALA A 31 7.87 3.18 15.32
CA ALA A 31 8.05 2.53 14.03
C ALA A 31 8.70 3.49 13.02
N ASN A 32 9.48 2.92 12.12
CA ASN A 32 9.98 3.61 10.95
C ASN A 32 9.06 3.32 9.76
N ILE A 33 8.55 4.37 9.13
CA ILE A 33 7.63 4.24 8.01
C ILE A 33 8.40 4.43 6.71
N ILE A 34 8.30 3.46 5.79
CA ILE A 34 8.80 3.59 4.45
C ILE A 34 7.67 4.11 3.57
N ASN A 35 7.84 5.32 3.07
CA ASN A 35 6.91 5.96 2.14
C ASN A 35 7.55 6.00 0.76
N PRO A 36 6.98 5.30 -0.26
CA PRO A 36 7.56 5.30 -1.60
C PRO A 36 7.43 6.63 -2.35
N ASN A 37 6.67 7.59 -1.82
CA ASN A 37 6.56 8.91 -2.42
C ASN A 37 7.94 9.57 -2.52
N GLY A 38 8.28 10.02 -3.71
CA GLY A 38 9.56 10.66 -4.00
C GLY A 38 10.61 9.76 -4.65
N TRP A 39 10.47 8.43 -4.55
CA TRP A 39 11.48 7.51 -5.13
C TRP A 39 11.45 7.45 -6.65
N ILE A 40 10.32 7.79 -7.23
CA ILE A 40 10.08 7.73 -8.68
C ILE A 40 11.11 8.53 -9.45
N TYR A 41 11.57 9.64 -8.88
CA TYR A 41 12.51 10.54 -9.54
C TYR A 41 13.95 10.05 -9.50
N ASP A 42 14.27 9.18 -8.56
CA ASP A 42 15.63 8.67 -8.35
C ASP A 42 15.91 7.41 -9.15
N CYS A 43 14.89 6.60 -9.42
CA CYS A 43 15.06 5.29 -10.06
C CYS A 43 14.94 5.32 -11.59
N GLY A 44 14.32 6.32 -12.17
CA GLY A 44 14.27 6.56 -13.62
C GLY A 44 13.39 5.63 -14.46
N LYS A 45 13.10 4.41 -14.02
CA LYS A 45 12.25 3.45 -14.74
C LYS A 45 11.23 2.83 -13.80
N GLU A 46 9.99 2.74 -14.25
CA GLU A 46 8.89 2.19 -13.46
C GLU A 46 9.16 0.76 -12.98
N ARG A 47 9.78 -0.07 -13.81
CA ARG A 47 10.17 -1.43 -13.46
C ARG A 47 11.10 -1.46 -12.25
N ASP A 48 12.12 -0.60 -12.24
CA ASP A 48 13.10 -0.54 -11.16
C ASP A 48 12.46 -0.05 -9.86
N ILE A 49 11.48 0.84 -9.96
CA ILE A 49 10.71 1.33 -8.81
C ILE A 49 9.92 0.18 -8.18
N MET A 50 9.24 -0.63 -8.97
CA MET A 50 8.46 -1.76 -8.46
C MET A 50 9.36 -2.81 -7.80
N GLU A 51 10.52 -3.11 -8.39
CA GLU A 51 11.48 -4.03 -7.79
C GLU A 51 11.96 -3.50 -6.43
N GLN A 52 12.25 -2.21 -6.33
CA GLN A 52 12.64 -1.56 -5.07
C GLN A 52 11.51 -1.65 -4.04
N CYS A 53 10.28 -1.40 -4.44
CA CYS A 53 9.12 -1.53 -3.56
C CYS A 53 8.99 -2.95 -3.00
N PHE A 54 9.18 -3.97 -3.84
CA PHE A 54 9.11 -5.37 -3.40
C PHE A 54 10.21 -5.72 -2.40
N ILE A 55 11.41 -5.18 -2.58
CA ILE A 55 12.50 -5.36 -1.62
C ILE A 55 12.10 -4.79 -0.26
N PHE A 56 11.53 -3.59 -0.23
CA PHE A 56 11.10 -2.97 1.02
C PHE A 56 9.90 -3.67 1.67
N VAL A 57 8.98 -4.21 0.86
CA VAL A 57 7.90 -5.05 1.38
C VAL A 57 8.49 -6.26 2.11
N LYS A 58 9.46 -6.92 1.48
CA LYS A 58 10.13 -8.09 2.08
C LYS A 58 10.85 -7.75 3.40
N GLN A 59 11.47 -6.58 3.47
CA GLN A 59 12.19 -6.13 4.66
C GLN A 59 11.29 -5.62 5.79
N SER A 60 10.05 -5.25 5.47
CA SER A 60 9.14 -4.67 6.44
C SER A 60 8.50 -5.72 7.33
N ASP A 61 8.12 -5.31 8.53
CA ASP A 61 7.37 -6.16 9.47
C ASP A 61 5.88 -6.09 9.21
N ILE A 62 5.40 -4.90 8.82
CA ILE A 62 3.99 -4.60 8.62
C ILE A 62 3.83 -3.84 7.31
N ILE A 63 2.79 -4.18 6.57
CA ILE A 63 2.36 -3.44 5.40
C ILE A 63 1.02 -2.78 5.72
N VAL A 64 0.95 -1.46 5.54
CA VAL A 64 -0.30 -0.71 5.65
C VAL A 64 -0.66 -0.20 4.27
N PHE A 65 -1.85 -0.51 3.79
CA PHE A 65 -2.30 -0.02 2.50
C PHE A 65 -3.55 0.83 2.61
N SER A 66 -3.74 1.71 1.65
CA SER A 66 -4.97 2.48 1.50
C SER A 66 -5.52 2.33 0.08
N THR A 67 -6.78 2.68 -0.09
CA THR A 67 -7.48 2.58 -1.37
C THR A 67 -7.75 3.98 -1.92
N ILE A 68 -7.99 4.04 -3.22
CA ILE A 68 -8.60 5.20 -3.84
C ILE A 68 -10.13 5.10 -3.70
N GLU A 69 -10.88 5.89 -4.43
CA GLU A 69 -12.35 5.91 -4.36
C GLU A 69 -12.97 4.50 -4.41
N ASP A 70 -14.02 4.27 -3.65
CA ASP A 70 -14.84 3.04 -3.68
C ASP A 70 -14.08 1.74 -3.38
N GLY A 71 -12.96 1.84 -2.68
CA GLY A 71 -12.17 0.66 -2.32
C GLY A 71 -11.27 0.14 -3.44
N PHE A 72 -11.09 0.89 -4.51
CA PHE A 72 -10.19 0.48 -5.60
C PHE A 72 -8.72 0.66 -5.22
N ILE A 73 -7.89 -0.25 -5.71
CA ILE A 73 -6.43 -0.16 -5.65
C ILE A 73 -5.85 -0.35 -7.05
N GLY A 74 -4.73 0.31 -7.30
CA GLY A 74 -4.00 0.15 -8.55
C GLY A 74 -3.22 -1.16 -8.59
N LYS A 75 -2.67 -1.48 -9.75
CA LYS A 75 -1.88 -2.71 -9.96
C LYS A 75 -0.65 -2.77 -9.05
N GLY A 76 0.02 -1.64 -8.85
CA GLY A 76 1.20 -1.58 -7.98
C GLY A 76 0.89 -1.93 -6.53
N VAL A 77 -0.14 -1.31 -5.97
CA VAL A 77 -0.58 -1.58 -4.58
C VAL A 77 -1.03 -3.04 -4.45
N TYR A 78 -1.79 -3.53 -5.42
CA TYR A 78 -2.21 -4.95 -5.45
C TYR A 78 -1.01 -5.89 -5.39
N SER A 79 0.01 -5.63 -6.21
CA SER A 79 1.21 -6.46 -6.27
C SER A 79 2.00 -6.42 -4.95
N GLU A 80 2.06 -5.26 -4.31
CA GLU A 80 2.72 -5.09 -3.01
C GLU A 80 1.98 -5.88 -1.91
N ILE A 81 0.66 -5.84 -1.90
CA ILE A 81 -0.16 -6.62 -0.95
C ILE A 81 0.02 -8.12 -1.19
N GLN A 82 0.01 -8.54 -2.47
CA GLN A 82 0.24 -9.94 -2.83
C GLN A 82 1.60 -10.44 -2.30
N ARG A 83 2.65 -9.64 -2.47
CA ARG A 83 3.97 -9.96 -1.94
C ARG A 83 3.99 -10.02 -0.42
N ALA A 84 3.27 -9.12 0.24
CA ALA A 84 3.16 -9.13 1.70
C ALA A 84 2.60 -10.45 2.21
N PHE A 85 1.56 -10.96 1.57
CA PHE A 85 0.99 -12.27 1.94
C PHE A 85 1.94 -13.43 1.62
N TRP A 86 2.67 -13.37 0.51
CA TRP A 86 3.68 -14.39 0.18
C TRP A 86 4.79 -14.47 1.23
N TYR A 87 5.15 -13.33 1.83
CA TYR A 87 6.20 -13.27 2.85
C TYR A 87 5.65 -13.37 4.28
N ASP A 88 4.37 -13.72 4.44
CA ASP A 88 3.69 -13.85 5.75
C ASP A 88 3.81 -12.58 6.61
N LYS A 89 3.71 -11.42 5.99
CA LYS A 89 3.72 -10.14 6.70
C LYS A 89 2.35 -9.83 7.29
N TYR A 90 2.33 -9.03 8.35
CA TYR A 90 1.09 -8.47 8.86
C TYR A 90 0.62 -7.37 7.93
N VAL A 91 -0.65 -7.41 7.54
CA VAL A 91 -1.25 -6.44 6.62
C VAL A 91 -2.40 -5.73 7.32
N TYR A 92 -2.40 -4.40 7.19
CA TYR A 92 -3.46 -3.54 7.71
C TYR A 92 -4.01 -2.69 6.57
N TYR A 93 -5.29 -2.36 6.70
CA TYR A 93 -6.03 -1.58 5.72
C TYR A 93 -6.50 -0.28 6.36
N LEU A 94 -6.18 0.87 5.73
CA LEU A 94 -6.65 2.18 6.15
C LEU A 94 -7.99 2.49 5.48
N PHE A 95 -9.02 2.60 6.29
CA PHE A 95 -10.37 2.90 5.81
C PHE A 95 -11.04 3.87 6.79
N GLU A 96 -11.56 4.97 6.25
CA GLU A 96 -12.25 6.01 7.03
C GLU A 96 -11.44 6.49 8.25
N GLY A 97 -10.15 6.70 8.07
CA GLY A 97 -9.27 7.19 9.12
C GLY A 97 -8.91 6.18 10.19
N LYS A 98 -9.19 4.90 9.98
CA LYS A 98 -8.91 3.84 10.95
C LYS A 98 -8.12 2.71 10.32
N LEU A 99 -7.27 2.08 11.13
CA LEU A 99 -6.55 0.87 10.74
C LEU A 99 -7.38 -0.36 11.06
N HIS A 100 -7.53 -1.22 10.07
CA HIS A 100 -8.19 -2.51 10.20
C HIS A 100 -7.22 -3.61 9.85
N LYS A 101 -7.22 -4.69 10.62
CA LYS A 101 -6.45 -5.87 10.28
C LYS A 101 -6.97 -6.46 8.98
N PHE A 102 -6.06 -6.85 8.09
CA PHE A 102 -6.42 -7.42 6.79
C PHE A 102 -5.76 -8.79 6.66
N ASP A 103 -6.49 -9.84 7.02
CA ASP A 103 -5.96 -11.19 7.17
C ASP A 103 -6.21 -12.11 5.98
N ASP A 104 -7.09 -11.72 5.05
CA ASP A 104 -7.52 -12.59 3.96
C ASP A 104 -7.40 -11.90 2.61
N PHE A 105 -6.41 -12.35 1.83
CA PHE A 105 -6.18 -11.84 0.48
C PHE A 105 -7.37 -12.08 -0.46
N SER A 106 -8.22 -13.06 -0.17
CA SER A 106 -9.42 -13.33 -0.98
C SER A 106 -10.44 -12.18 -0.94
N ASN A 107 -10.30 -11.25 0.01
CA ASN A 107 -11.13 -10.03 0.06
C ASN A 107 -10.67 -8.96 -0.94
N ILE A 108 -9.68 -9.25 -1.75
CA ILE A 108 -9.28 -8.40 -2.88
C ILE A 108 -9.57 -9.15 -4.16
N ASN A 109 -10.42 -8.57 -5.00
CA ASN A 109 -10.78 -9.14 -6.29
C ASN A 109 -10.27 -8.27 -7.43
N ILE A 110 -9.69 -8.92 -8.44
CA ILE A 110 -9.31 -8.23 -9.67
C ILE A 110 -10.59 -7.75 -10.34
N TYR A 111 -10.60 -6.47 -10.68
CA TYR A 111 -11.74 -5.87 -11.35
C TYR A 111 -11.78 -6.33 -12.81
N GLU A 112 -12.96 -6.63 -13.34
CA GLU A 112 -13.10 -7.18 -14.69
C GLU A 112 -12.56 -6.26 -15.81
N ARG A 113 -12.49 -4.96 -15.53
CA ARG A 113 -11.88 -3.97 -16.43
C ARG A 113 -10.50 -3.56 -15.93
N GLY A 114 -9.81 -4.46 -15.26
CA GLY A 114 -8.59 -4.20 -14.50
C GLY A 114 -7.33 -4.00 -15.32
N TRP A 115 -7.41 -3.82 -16.62
CA TRP A 115 -6.31 -3.29 -17.41
C TRP A 115 -6.08 -1.79 -17.14
N ASP A 116 -7.01 -1.11 -16.44
CA ASP A 116 -6.78 0.24 -15.93
C ASP A 116 -5.88 0.16 -14.69
N TRP A 117 -4.66 0.65 -14.80
CA TRP A 117 -3.69 0.58 -13.73
C TRP A 117 -4.11 1.29 -12.43
N LYS A 118 -5.07 2.23 -12.52
CA LYS A 118 -5.59 2.99 -11.37
C LYS A 118 -6.65 2.22 -10.58
N LYS A 119 -7.43 1.41 -11.26
CA LYS A 119 -8.56 0.65 -10.70
C LYS A 119 -8.43 -0.82 -11.06
N PHE A 120 -7.31 -1.41 -10.68
CA PHE A 120 -6.99 -2.78 -11.05
C PHE A 120 -7.75 -3.81 -10.23
N ALA A 121 -7.95 -3.54 -8.96
CA ALA A 121 -8.61 -4.46 -8.05
C ALA A 121 -9.47 -3.69 -7.04
N LYS A 122 -10.41 -4.38 -6.43
CA LYS A 122 -11.31 -3.79 -5.43
C LYS A 122 -11.26 -4.60 -4.14
N VAL A 123 -11.15 -3.87 -3.03
CA VAL A 123 -11.19 -4.45 -1.69
C VAL A 123 -12.64 -4.60 -1.26
N ASN A 124 -13.03 -5.82 -0.91
CA ASN A 124 -14.36 -6.15 -0.42
C ASN A 124 -14.32 -6.30 1.10
N VAL A 125 -14.62 -5.22 1.77
CA VAL A 125 -14.60 -5.21 3.25
C VAL A 125 -15.93 -4.72 3.76
#